data_9a32eda74678cdc5cb4b88f5b015055c
#
_entry.id   9a32eda74678cdc5cb4b88f5b015055c
#
_cell.length_a   1.000
_cell.length_b   1.000
_cell.length_c   1.000
_cell.angle_alpha   90.00
_cell.angle_beta   90.00
_cell.angle_gamma   90.00
#
_symmetry.space_group_name_H-M   'P 1'
#
loop_
_entity.id
_entity.type
_entity.pdbx_description
1 polymer ?
#
loop_
_entity_poly.entity_id
_entity_poly.type
_entity_poly.pdbx_seq_one_letter_code
_entity_poly.pdbx_strand_id
1 'polypeptide(L)'
;MCDYNDFALVKIDPADVAKVNPSVPGFGGPVGLGGPSATGDDVFSYGNSSLRLGITYLSPKQGKVVTTVGGGWSRTVYTATPGIPGDSGSGFLNDTGGAIGTLSTVAIAPLAGSNGVAALGRELDYANASGTPAALESGTEPFTPDVVGAIAGGG
;
A
#
# COMPACT_ATOMS: atom_id res chain seq x y z
N MET A 1 -2.37 20.76 -6.00
CA MET A 1 -1.88 19.46 -5.52
C MET A 1 -0.39 19.61 -5.29
N CYS A 2 0.09 19.40 -4.07
CA CYS A 2 1.53 19.39 -3.85
C CYS A 2 2.08 18.15 -4.56
N ASP A 3 3.18 18.31 -5.31
CA ASP A 3 3.75 17.21 -6.08
C ASP A 3 3.98 15.98 -5.18
N TYR A 4 3.42 14.85 -5.60
CA TYR A 4 3.53 13.53 -4.93
C TYR A 4 2.80 13.37 -3.58
N ASN A 5 2.06 14.35 -3.08
CA ASN A 5 1.24 14.20 -1.87
C ASN A 5 -0.21 13.89 -2.26
N ASP A 6 -0.53 12.60 -2.29
CA ASP A 6 -1.85 12.07 -2.66
C ASP A 6 -2.41 11.26 -1.49
N PHE A 7 -2.89 12.00 -0.46
CA PHE A 7 -3.29 11.43 0.81
C PHE A 7 -4.65 11.98 1.24
N ALA A 8 -5.53 11.08 1.68
CA ALA A 8 -6.82 11.44 2.25
C ALA A 8 -7.10 10.61 3.51
N LEU A 9 -7.64 11.25 4.52
CA LEU A 9 -8.12 10.61 5.74
C LEU A 9 -9.66 10.61 5.74
N VAL A 10 -10.25 9.45 5.91
CA VAL A 10 -11.69 9.27 6.04
C VAL A 10 -11.99 8.76 7.44
N LYS A 11 -12.80 9.53 8.20
CA LYS A 11 -13.24 9.10 9.52
C LYS A 11 -14.30 8.02 9.40
N ILE A 12 -14.03 6.86 9.99
CA ILE A 12 -14.99 5.76 10.08
C ILE A 12 -16.01 6.06 11.19
N ASP A 13 -17.28 5.72 10.95
CA ASP A 13 -18.30 5.81 11.99
C ASP A 13 -17.91 4.95 13.19
N PRO A 14 -18.00 5.47 14.44
CA PRO A 14 -17.65 4.71 15.63
C PRO A 14 -18.36 3.35 15.73
N ALA A 15 -19.59 3.22 15.20
CA ALA A 15 -20.32 1.95 15.18
C ALA A 15 -19.74 0.89 14.24
N ASP A 16 -18.89 1.32 13.28
CA ASP A 16 -18.28 0.46 12.27
C ASP A 16 -16.79 0.17 12.52
N VAL A 17 -16.15 0.88 13.43
CA VAL A 17 -14.72 0.71 13.73
C VAL A 17 -14.38 -0.75 14.08
N ALA A 18 -15.22 -1.41 14.88
CA ALA A 18 -15.02 -2.82 15.25
C ALA A 18 -15.12 -3.82 14.10
N LYS A 19 -15.62 -3.38 12.93
CA LYS A 19 -15.73 -4.21 11.71
C LYS A 19 -14.49 -4.07 10.81
N VAL A 20 -13.58 -3.15 11.12
CA VAL A 20 -12.40 -2.88 10.31
C VAL A 20 -11.28 -3.82 10.71
N ASN A 21 -10.76 -4.58 9.76
CA ASN A 21 -9.51 -5.31 9.92
C ASN A 21 -8.38 -4.43 9.36
N PRO A 22 -7.44 -3.95 10.19
CA PRO A 22 -6.33 -3.11 9.72
C PRO A 22 -5.23 -3.90 9.00
N SER A 23 -5.37 -5.22 8.89
CA SER A 23 -4.38 -6.06 8.21
C SER A 23 -4.50 -5.99 6.70
N VAL A 24 -3.38 -6.15 5.99
CA VAL A 24 -3.39 -6.31 4.53
C VAL A 24 -3.88 -7.72 4.19
N PRO A 25 -4.97 -7.87 3.41
CA PRO A 25 -5.54 -9.18 3.13
C PRO A 25 -4.49 -10.17 2.59
N GLY A 26 -4.49 -11.39 3.11
CA GLY A 26 -3.60 -12.46 2.71
C GLY A 26 -2.15 -12.35 3.16
N PHE A 27 -1.67 -11.15 3.49
CA PHE A 27 -0.29 -10.93 3.96
C PHE A 27 -0.19 -10.63 5.45
N GLY A 28 -1.26 -10.13 6.08
CA GLY A 28 -1.19 -9.65 7.46
C GLY A 28 -0.46 -8.31 7.57
N GLY A 29 0.04 -7.96 8.75
CA GLY A 29 0.65 -6.64 9.00
C GLY A 29 -0.34 -5.48 8.84
N PRO A 30 0.10 -4.22 8.86
CA PRO A 30 1.49 -3.82 9.10
C PRO A 30 1.94 -4.06 10.55
N VAL A 31 3.23 -4.26 10.73
CA VAL A 31 3.84 -4.37 12.07
C VAL A 31 4.26 -3.00 12.62
N GLY A 32 4.10 -1.95 11.84
CA GLY A 32 4.47 -0.57 12.12
C GLY A 32 4.82 0.17 10.84
N LEU A 33 5.33 1.40 10.94
CA LEU A 33 5.84 2.13 9.79
C LEU A 33 7.12 1.48 9.27
N GLY A 34 7.17 1.26 7.96
CA GLY A 34 8.39 0.90 7.24
C GLY A 34 9.33 2.09 7.09
N GLY A 35 10.62 1.82 7.12
CA GLY A 35 11.64 2.82 6.86
C GLY A 35 11.73 3.26 5.39
N PRO A 36 12.76 4.08 5.06
CA PRO A 36 13.05 4.42 3.67
C PRO A 36 13.28 3.14 2.85
N SER A 37 12.77 3.12 1.64
CA SER A 37 12.97 2.00 0.71
C SER A 37 14.09 2.29 -0.27
N ALA A 38 14.89 1.28 -0.60
CA ALA A 38 15.90 1.31 -1.63
C ALA A 38 15.44 0.58 -2.90
N THR A 39 16.08 0.86 -4.02
CA THR A 39 15.88 0.09 -5.26
C THR A 39 16.21 -1.37 -5.03
N GLY A 40 15.31 -2.25 -5.41
CA GLY A 40 15.43 -3.70 -5.23
C GLY A 40 14.75 -4.27 -3.99
N ASP A 41 14.27 -3.42 -3.07
CA ASP A 41 13.53 -3.87 -1.89
C ASP A 41 12.23 -4.55 -2.30
N ASP A 42 11.90 -5.64 -1.62
CA ASP A 42 10.65 -6.35 -1.83
C ASP A 42 9.45 -5.57 -1.29
N VAL A 43 8.34 -5.67 -2.01
CA VAL A 43 7.07 -5.03 -1.65
C VAL A 43 5.91 -5.99 -1.80
N PHE A 44 4.92 -5.85 -0.90
CA PHE A 44 3.71 -6.66 -0.83
C PHE A 44 2.49 -5.75 -0.69
N SER A 45 1.41 -6.10 -1.38
CA SER A 45 0.14 -5.36 -1.30
C SER A 45 -1.03 -6.25 -1.73
N TYR A 46 -2.24 -5.79 -1.47
CA TYR A 46 -3.46 -6.45 -1.93
C TYR A 46 -4.41 -5.40 -2.48
N GLY A 47 -4.76 -5.54 -3.77
CA GLY A 47 -5.71 -4.65 -4.42
C GLY A 47 -7.09 -5.29 -4.53
N ASN A 48 -8.14 -4.48 -4.48
CA ASN A 48 -9.52 -4.95 -4.59
C ASN A 48 -10.34 -4.15 -5.61
N SER A 49 -9.78 -3.95 -6.79
CA SER A 49 -10.48 -3.25 -7.88
C SER A 49 -11.69 -4.03 -8.38
N SER A 50 -12.83 -3.35 -8.49
CA SER A 50 -14.03 -3.90 -9.11
C SER A 50 -13.85 -4.30 -10.58
N LEU A 51 -12.83 -3.75 -11.25
CA LEU A 51 -12.50 -4.12 -12.62
C LEU A 51 -11.98 -5.56 -12.76
N ARG A 52 -11.63 -6.22 -11.63
CA ARG A 52 -11.30 -7.65 -11.61
C ARG A 52 -12.52 -8.56 -11.59
N LEU A 53 -13.74 -8.00 -11.54
CA LEU A 53 -15.00 -8.77 -11.57
C LEU A 53 -15.04 -9.90 -10.52
N GLY A 54 -14.42 -9.68 -9.34
CA GLY A 54 -14.36 -10.68 -8.27
C GLY A 54 -13.26 -11.74 -8.44
N ILE A 55 -12.39 -11.62 -9.43
CA ILE A 55 -11.26 -12.54 -9.60
C ILE A 55 -10.17 -12.17 -8.60
N THR A 56 -10.12 -12.86 -7.46
CA THR A 56 -9.22 -12.58 -6.34
C THR A 56 -7.77 -12.99 -6.60
N TYR A 57 -7.51 -13.92 -7.52
CA TYR A 57 -6.15 -14.37 -7.88
C TYR A 57 -5.22 -13.26 -8.38
N LEU A 58 -5.78 -12.15 -8.86
CA LEU A 58 -5.02 -11.01 -9.35
C LEU A 58 -4.92 -9.86 -8.33
N SER A 59 -5.43 -10.07 -7.13
CA SER A 59 -5.43 -9.08 -6.05
C SER A 59 -4.11 -8.99 -5.28
N PRO A 60 -3.47 -10.13 -4.89
CA PRO A 60 -2.17 -10.10 -4.24
C PRO A 60 -1.09 -9.56 -5.18
N LYS A 61 -0.22 -8.73 -4.65
CA LYS A 61 0.88 -8.09 -5.36
C LYS A 61 2.18 -8.35 -4.64
N GLN A 62 3.15 -8.86 -5.36
CA GLN A 62 4.53 -8.98 -4.91
C GLN A 62 5.45 -8.42 -5.99
N GLY A 63 6.42 -7.65 -5.60
CA GLY A 63 7.37 -7.05 -6.52
C GLY A 63 8.48 -6.31 -5.84
N LYS A 64 9.02 -5.30 -6.53
CA LYS A 64 10.19 -4.57 -6.06
C LYS A 64 10.07 -3.08 -6.26
N VAL A 65 10.73 -2.34 -5.40
CA VAL A 65 10.98 -0.91 -5.60
C VAL A 65 11.95 -0.74 -6.77
N VAL A 66 11.56 0.07 -7.74
CA VAL A 66 12.40 0.40 -8.91
C VAL A 66 13.18 1.67 -8.67
N THR A 67 12.55 2.69 -8.13
CA THR A 67 13.17 3.98 -7.83
C THR A 67 12.33 4.77 -6.84
N THR A 68 12.96 5.80 -6.27
CA THR A 68 12.27 6.79 -5.42
C THR A 68 12.27 8.12 -6.15
N VAL A 69 11.15 8.81 -6.15
CA VAL A 69 10.93 10.08 -6.84
C VAL A 69 10.38 11.14 -5.90
N GLY A 70 10.32 12.39 -6.36
CA GLY A 70 9.76 13.49 -5.58
C GLY A 70 10.52 13.75 -4.27
N GLY A 71 11.84 13.56 -4.24
CA GLY A 71 12.62 13.73 -3.00
C GLY A 71 12.21 12.75 -1.88
N GLY A 72 11.70 11.58 -2.22
CA GLY A 72 11.27 10.55 -1.28
C GLY A 72 9.78 10.56 -0.94
N TRP A 73 8.98 11.36 -1.64
CA TRP A 73 7.54 11.38 -1.47
C TRP A 73 6.81 10.22 -2.16
N SER A 74 7.42 9.64 -3.18
CA SER A 74 6.83 8.52 -3.91
C SER A 74 7.89 7.49 -4.30
N ARG A 75 7.46 6.25 -4.42
CA ARG A 75 8.25 5.12 -4.91
C ARG A 75 7.61 4.57 -6.17
N THR A 76 8.40 4.33 -7.19
CA THR A 76 7.95 3.52 -8.32
C THR A 76 8.19 2.06 -7.98
N VAL A 77 7.14 1.25 -8.01
CA VAL A 77 7.21 -0.19 -7.79
C VAL A 77 6.77 -0.94 -9.03
N TYR A 78 7.30 -2.13 -9.22
CA TYR A 78 6.86 -3.07 -10.24
C TYR A 78 6.49 -4.39 -9.61
N THR A 79 5.24 -4.81 -9.79
CA THR A 79 4.69 -6.03 -9.20
C THR A 79 4.20 -6.99 -10.28
N ALA A 80 4.24 -8.29 -9.99
CA ALA A 80 3.79 -9.35 -10.91
C ALA A 80 2.32 -9.17 -11.33
N THR A 81 1.48 -8.67 -10.40
CA THR A 81 0.10 -8.23 -10.67
C THR A 81 0.02 -6.72 -10.47
N PRO A 82 0.20 -5.90 -11.50
CA PRO A 82 0.18 -4.44 -11.36
C PRO A 82 -1.13 -3.93 -10.74
N GLY A 83 -1.02 -2.83 -10.00
CA GLY A 83 -2.19 -2.07 -9.58
C GLY A 83 -2.92 -1.51 -10.80
N ILE A 84 -4.23 -1.58 -10.77
CA ILE A 84 -5.13 -1.06 -11.82
C ILE A 84 -6.08 -0.03 -11.19
N PRO A 85 -6.81 0.76 -11.99
CA PRO A 85 -7.80 1.69 -11.47
C PRO A 85 -8.76 0.99 -10.50
N GLY A 86 -8.98 1.58 -9.33
CA GLY A 86 -9.76 1.00 -8.24
C GLY A 86 -8.92 0.28 -7.16
N ASP A 87 -7.63 0.07 -7.38
CA ASP A 87 -6.69 -0.35 -6.33
C ASP A 87 -6.10 0.83 -5.56
N SER A 88 -6.38 2.06 -5.95
CA SER A 88 -5.89 3.28 -5.29
C SER A 88 -6.18 3.25 -3.79
N GLY A 89 -5.20 3.67 -2.97
CA GLY A 89 -5.27 3.61 -1.53
C GLY A 89 -4.85 2.26 -0.91
N SER A 90 -4.61 1.21 -1.73
CA SER A 90 -4.10 -0.06 -1.20
C SER A 90 -2.77 0.12 -0.50
N GLY A 91 -2.64 -0.43 0.71
CA GLY A 91 -1.42 -0.36 1.51
C GLY A 91 -0.31 -1.25 0.93
N PHE A 92 0.92 -0.73 0.96
CA PHE A 92 2.13 -1.47 0.59
C PHE A 92 3.00 -1.72 1.81
N LEU A 93 3.46 -2.95 1.95
CA LEU A 93 4.39 -3.40 2.99
C LEU A 93 5.75 -3.71 2.38
N ASN A 94 6.81 -3.57 3.19
CA ASN A 94 8.14 -4.11 2.87
C ASN A 94 8.27 -5.59 3.30
N ASP A 95 9.44 -6.17 3.12
CA ASP A 95 9.77 -7.57 3.45
C ASP A 95 9.70 -7.91 4.94
N THR A 96 9.70 -6.90 5.82
CA THR A 96 9.54 -7.05 7.28
C THR A 96 8.12 -6.75 7.76
N GLY A 97 7.19 -6.49 6.84
CA GLY A 97 5.80 -6.14 7.16
C GLY A 97 5.57 -4.69 7.58
N GLY A 98 6.57 -3.84 7.43
CA GLY A 98 6.43 -2.40 7.69
C GLY A 98 5.64 -1.70 6.58
N ALA A 99 4.67 -0.86 6.95
CA ALA A 99 3.91 -0.06 5.99
C ALA A 99 4.78 1.02 5.36
N ILE A 100 4.93 0.99 4.05
CA ILE A 100 5.77 1.95 3.31
C ILE A 100 4.96 3.01 2.58
N GLY A 101 3.72 2.73 2.22
CA GLY A 101 2.92 3.69 1.48
C GLY A 101 1.59 3.18 1.00
N THR A 102 0.88 4.03 0.25
CA THR A 102 -0.40 3.72 -0.40
C THR A 102 -0.28 3.86 -1.91
N LEU A 103 -1.01 3.02 -2.64
CA LEU A 103 -1.03 3.07 -4.10
C LEU A 103 -1.73 4.34 -4.57
N SER A 104 -1.01 5.14 -5.33
CA SER A 104 -1.49 6.43 -5.84
C SER A 104 -1.67 6.44 -7.36
N THR A 105 -0.71 5.90 -8.12
CA THR A 105 -0.74 6.03 -9.58
C THR A 105 -0.41 4.72 -10.31
N VAL A 106 -0.88 4.64 -11.56
CA VAL A 106 -0.46 3.65 -12.54
C VAL A 106 0.31 4.38 -13.64
N ALA A 107 1.55 3.97 -13.88
CA ALA A 107 2.37 4.58 -14.92
C ALA A 107 2.23 3.85 -16.26
N ILE A 108 2.21 4.64 -17.33
CA ILE A 108 2.25 4.16 -18.72
C ILE A 108 3.70 4.17 -19.22
N ALA A 109 4.52 5.08 -18.71
CA ALA A 109 5.94 5.25 -19.04
C ALA A 109 6.71 5.75 -17.79
N PRO A 110 8.02 5.51 -17.69
CA PRO A 110 8.89 4.78 -18.63
C PRO A 110 8.73 3.25 -18.56
N LEU A 111 8.13 2.72 -17.48
CA LEU A 111 7.90 1.30 -17.28
C LEU A 111 6.39 1.07 -17.21
N ALA A 112 5.80 0.60 -18.31
CA ALA A 112 4.37 0.34 -18.38
C ALA A 112 3.95 -0.70 -17.33
N GLY A 113 2.85 -0.40 -16.61
CA GLY A 113 2.36 -1.25 -15.52
C GLY A 113 3.10 -1.05 -14.18
N SER A 114 4.05 -0.12 -14.09
CA SER A 114 4.57 0.27 -12.78
C SER A 114 3.55 1.11 -12.01
N ASN A 115 3.66 1.08 -10.70
CA ASN A 115 2.79 1.83 -9.80
C ASN A 115 3.58 2.87 -9.01
N GLY A 116 2.97 4.03 -8.77
CA GLY A 116 3.45 4.99 -7.80
C GLY A 116 2.85 4.68 -6.43
N VAL A 117 3.72 4.56 -5.43
CA VAL A 117 3.34 4.34 -4.03
C VAL A 117 3.77 5.56 -3.23
N ALA A 118 2.80 6.31 -2.73
CA ALA A 118 3.05 7.48 -1.92
C ALA A 118 3.64 7.10 -0.56
N ALA A 119 4.56 7.92 -0.02
CA ALA A 119 5.32 7.57 1.17
C ALA A 119 4.52 7.86 2.44
N LEU A 120 3.94 6.84 3.06
CA LEU A 120 3.05 6.96 4.22
C LEU A 120 3.67 7.76 5.38
N GLY A 121 4.94 7.53 5.69
CA GLY A 121 5.61 8.28 6.77
C GLY A 121 5.59 9.79 6.53
N ARG A 122 5.87 10.24 5.30
CA ARG A 122 5.83 11.67 4.94
C ARG A 122 4.40 12.23 4.94
N GLU A 123 3.44 11.43 4.49
CA GLU A 123 2.03 11.82 4.50
C GLU A 123 1.51 11.99 5.92
N LEU A 124 1.86 11.08 6.84
CA LEU A 124 1.52 11.20 8.25
C LEU A 124 2.22 12.40 8.91
N ASP A 125 3.50 12.62 8.62
CA ASP A 125 4.22 13.81 9.11
C ASP A 125 3.54 15.10 8.63
N TYR A 126 3.14 15.16 7.37
CA TYR A 126 2.42 16.29 6.81
C TYR A 126 1.06 16.49 7.48
N ALA A 127 0.28 15.42 7.67
CA ALA A 127 -1.03 15.49 8.31
C ALA A 127 -0.90 16.00 9.75
N ASN A 128 0.06 15.48 10.51
CA ASN A 128 0.33 15.91 11.89
C ASN A 128 0.78 17.37 11.96
N ALA A 129 1.67 17.80 11.07
CA ALA A 129 2.12 19.21 10.99
C ALA A 129 1.00 20.16 10.55
N SER A 130 0.02 19.67 9.81
CA SER A 130 -1.13 20.43 9.31
C SER A 130 -2.33 20.45 10.29
N GLY A 131 -2.17 19.96 11.51
CA GLY A 131 -3.21 19.97 12.54
C GLY A 131 -4.25 18.83 12.42
N THR A 132 -3.97 17.81 11.63
CA THR A 132 -4.79 16.60 11.52
C THR A 132 -3.99 15.41 12.05
N PRO A 133 -3.95 15.19 13.38
CA PRO A 133 -3.13 14.15 13.99
C PRO A 133 -3.61 12.77 13.53
N ALA A 134 -2.68 12.00 12.99
CA ALA A 134 -2.90 10.63 12.54
C ALA A 134 -1.68 9.77 12.87
N ALA A 135 -1.94 8.51 13.19
CA ALA A 135 -0.93 7.49 13.41
C ALA A 135 -1.34 6.20 12.71
N LEU A 136 -0.36 5.40 12.33
CA LEU A 136 -0.62 4.08 11.76
C LEU A 136 -1.11 3.14 12.86
N GLU A 137 -2.22 2.45 12.61
CA GLU A 137 -2.65 1.30 13.41
C GLU A 137 -1.96 0.04 12.87
N SER A 138 -1.45 -0.78 13.78
CA SER A 138 -0.85 -2.07 13.42
C SER A 138 -1.92 -3.08 13.02
N GLY A 139 -1.57 -3.98 12.10
CA GLY A 139 -2.43 -5.09 11.72
C GLY A 139 -2.65 -6.06 12.88
N THR A 140 -3.78 -6.73 12.88
CA THR A 140 -4.13 -7.75 13.87
C THR A 140 -3.61 -9.13 13.51
N GLU A 141 -3.21 -9.33 12.25
CA GLU A 141 -2.70 -10.59 11.73
C GLU A 141 -1.18 -10.52 11.55
N PRO A 142 -0.44 -11.60 11.90
CA PRO A 142 1.00 -11.66 11.65
C PRO A 142 1.33 -11.47 10.17
N PHE A 143 2.37 -10.70 9.89
CA PHE A 143 2.86 -10.54 8.52
C PHE A 143 3.50 -11.84 8.01
N THR A 144 3.10 -12.25 6.82
CA THR A 144 3.66 -13.42 6.11
C THR A 144 3.90 -13.03 4.64
N PRO A 145 5.15 -12.99 4.17
CA PRO A 145 5.47 -12.64 2.78
C PRO A 145 5.24 -13.83 1.82
N ASP A 146 4.04 -14.39 1.83
CA ASP A 146 3.64 -15.55 1.03
C ASP A 146 2.52 -15.18 0.06
N VAL A 147 2.88 -14.89 -1.19
CA VAL A 147 1.91 -14.56 -2.24
C VAL A 147 1.01 -15.76 -2.59
N VAL A 148 1.50 -16.98 -2.45
CA VAL A 148 0.71 -18.18 -2.74
C VAL A 148 -0.36 -18.39 -1.67
N GLY A 149 0.00 -18.22 -0.40
CA GLY A 149 -0.93 -18.18 0.71
C GLY A 149 -1.94 -17.05 0.59
N ALA A 150 -1.49 -15.86 0.18
CA ALA A 150 -2.37 -14.71 -0.05
C ALA A 150 -3.39 -14.95 -1.19
N ILE A 151 -3.01 -15.69 -2.23
CA ILE A 151 -3.93 -16.10 -3.30
C ILE A 151 -4.96 -17.10 -2.76
N ALA A 152 -4.54 -18.04 -1.93
CA ALA A 152 -5.42 -19.09 -1.40
C ALA A 152 -6.37 -18.59 -0.29
N GLY A 153 -5.94 -17.59 0.49
CA GLY A 153 -6.68 -17.05 1.64
C GLY A 153 -7.58 -15.84 1.31
N GLY A 154 -7.50 -15.29 0.11
CA GLY A 154 -8.22 -14.08 -0.32
C GLY A 154 -9.64 -14.32 -0.84
N GLY A 155 -10.30 -15.40 -0.46
CA GLY A 155 -11.68 -15.76 -0.81
C GLY A 155 -12.67 -15.42 0.29
#